data_c5d4616ec132e6da0a1dd1aec96a4884
#
_entry.id   c5d4616ec132e6da0a1dd1aec96a4884
#
_cell.length_a   1.000
_cell.length_b   1.000
_cell.length_c   1.000
_cell.angle_alpha   90.00
_cell.angle_beta   90.00
_cell.angle_gamma   90.00
#
_symmetry.space_group_name_H-M   'P 1'
#
loop_
_entity.id
_entity.type
_entity.pdbx_description
1 polymer ?
#
loop_
_entity_poly.entity_id
_entity_poly.type
_entity_poly.pdbx_seq_one_letter_code
_entity_poly.pdbx_strand_id
1 'polypeptide(L)'
;FTHVASYHASIVIRRALFRLPAKLDYRALPHVTYTEPELAQVGLTEAEARAAGERDIRILRWPLADNDRAQAERDTAGLVKLVVSRRGHILGAGILAPHAGEMIGTWTLAISQRIKLGALAGMIVPYPTRAEAGKRAASTYYLAWLLGPWTKRIVGWLARLP
;
A
#
# COMPACT_ATOMS: atom_id res chain seq x y z
N PHE A 1 8.68 5.92 18.99
CA PHE A 1 9.46 5.66 17.75
C PHE A 1 10.33 6.86 17.43
N THR A 2 11.59 6.63 17.06
CA THR A 2 12.56 7.69 16.74
C THR A 2 12.08 8.58 15.57
N HIS A 3 11.49 7.99 14.53
CA HIS A 3 10.95 8.74 13.39
C HIS A 3 9.76 9.63 13.78
N VAL A 4 8.98 9.27 14.79
CA VAL A 4 7.90 10.11 15.33
C VAL A 4 8.49 11.30 16.09
N ALA A 5 9.54 11.07 16.88
CA ALA A 5 10.23 12.15 17.59
C ALA A 5 10.82 13.18 16.60
N SER A 6 11.46 12.71 15.52
CA SER A 6 11.98 13.57 14.45
C SER A 6 10.87 14.35 13.75
N TYR A 7 9.72 13.71 13.48
CA TYR A 7 8.55 14.37 12.91
C TYR A 7 8.03 15.48 13.84
N HIS A 8 7.87 15.19 15.14
CA HIS A 8 7.44 16.19 16.14
C HIS A 8 8.41 17.35 16.22
N ALA A 9 9.73 17.08 16.26
CA ALA A 9 10.75 18.12 16.27
C ALA A 9 10.60 19.08 15.09
N SER A 10 10.36 18.56 13.90
CA SER A 10 10.13 19.38 12.69
C SER A 10 8.90 20.31 12.83
N ILE A 11 7.81 19.82 13.43
CA ILE A 11 6.60 20.62 13.69
C ILE A 11 6.89 21.72 14.71
N VAL A 12 7.59 21.38 15.80
CA VAL A 12 7.96 22.35 16.86
C VAL A 12 8.83 23.47 16.28
N ILE A 13 9.89 23.11 15.55
CA ILE A 13 10.81 24.08 14.92
C ILE A 13 10.06 25.02 13.96
N ARG A 14 9.22 24.47 13.08
CA ARG A 14 8.42 25.27 12.13
C ARG A 14 7.52 26.26 12.85
N ARG A 15 6.86 25.86 13.94
CA ARG A 15 5.95 26.73 14.68
C ARG A 15 6.66 27.71 15.59
N ALA A 16 7.65 27.24 16.36
CA ALA A 16 8.29 28.04 17.39
C ALA A 16 9.30 29.05 16.81
N LEU A 17 10.14 28.60 15.86
CA LEU A 17 11.19 29.46 15.29
C LEU A 17 10.73 30.21 14.04
N PHE A 18 10.09 29.53 13.11
CA PHE A 18 9.70 30.14 11.83
C PHE A 18 8.29 30.67 11.81
N ARG A 19 7.49 30.47 12.86
CA ARG A 19 6.06 30.86 12.96
C ARG A 19 5.21 30.40 11.76
N LEU A 20 5.64 29.32 11.10
CA LEU A 20 4.91 28.71 9.99
C LEU A 20 3.77 27.84 10.50
N PRO A 21 2.64 27.79 9.81
CA PRO A 21 1.57 26.86 10.16
C PRO A 21 2.04 25.43 9.97
N ALA A 22 1.92 24.62 11.00
CA ALA A 22 2.19 23.19 10.96
C ALA A 22 1.23 22.45 11.90
N LYS A 23 0.69 21.32 11.44
CA LYS A 23 -0.23 20.46 12.20
C LYS A 23 0.32 19.03 12.20
N LEU A 24 0.06 18.33 13.30
CA LEU A 24 0.31 16.90 13.37
C LEU A 24 -0.69 16.15 12.49
N ASP A 25 -0.19 15.22 11.70
CA ASP A 25 -0.99 14.33 10.87
C ASP A 25 -0.43 12.91 10.98
N TYR A 26 -1.17 12.04 11.65
CA TYR A 26 -0.75 10.66 11.90
C TYR A 26 -1.36 9.64 10.92
N ARG A 27 -2.09 10.10 9.89
CA ARG A 27 -2.75 9.19 8.93
C ARG A 27 -1.78 8.24 8.25
N ALA A 28 -0.55 8.67 8.05
CA ALA A 28 0.49 7.89 7.38
C ALA A 28 1.69 7.67 8.32
N LEU A 29 1.43 7.42 9.60
CA LEU A 29 2.48 7.08 10.55
C LEU A 29 2.82 5.59 10.41
N PRO A 30 4.03 5.22 9.93
CA PRO A 30 4.40 3.83 9.82
C PRO A 30 4.83 3.24 11.16
N HIS A 31 4.53 1.97 11.36
CA HIS A 31 4.98 1.15 12.49
C HIS A 31 5.72 -0.06 11.94
N VAL A 32 6.90 -0.35 12.47
CA VAL A 32 7.67 -1.53 12.09
C VAL A 32 8.08 -2.29 13.34
N THR A 33 7.81 -3.59 13.34
CA THR A 33 8.31 -4.54 14.32
C THR A 33 9.38 -5.39 13.61
N TYR A 34 10.62 -5.27 14.08
CA TYR A 34 11.80 -5.88 13.48
C TYR A 34 11.98 -7.33 13.97
N THR A 35 10.96 -8.14 13.74
CA THR A 35 11.00 -9.61 13.88
C THR A 35 11.57 -10.24 12.62
N GLU A 36 11.68 -11.56 12.58
CA GLU A 36 12.04 -12.32 11.38
C GLU A 36 10.88 -13.28 11.04
N PRO A 37 10.10 -12.99 9.98
CA PRO A 37 10.10 -11.80 9.13
C PRO A 37 9.60 -10.52 9.83
N GLU A 38 9.96 -9.35 9.28
CA GLU A 38 9.51 -8.05 9.79
C GLU A 38 8.01 -7.82 9.54
N LEU A 39 7.36 -7.12 10.48
CA LEU A 39 5.98 -6.67 10.32
C LEU A 39 5.93 -5.14 10.23
N ALA A 40 5.55 -4.62 9.08
CA ALA A 40 5.33 -3.19 8.86
C ALA A 40 3.86 -2.87 8.62
N GLN A 41 3.39 -1.76 9.16
CA GLN A 41 2.02 -1.29 9.01
C GLN A 41 2.00 0.23 8.85
N VAL A 42 1.14 0.75 7.98
CA VAL A 42 0.84 2.19 7.85
C VAL A 42 -0.63 2.40 7.54
N GLY A 43 -1.21 3.48 8.06
CA GLY A 43 -2.63 3.78 7.91
C GLY A 43 -3.51 2.81 8.72
N LEU A 44 -4.75 2.63 8.29
CA LEU A 44 -5.74 1.84 9.03
C LEU A 44 -5.58 0.35 8.77
N THR A 45 -5.66 -0.45 9.81
CA THR A 45 -5.93 -1.88 9.70
C THR A 45 -7.36 -2.10 9.20
N GLU A 46 -7.69 -3.31 8.76
CA GLU A 46 -9.06 -3.66 8.37
C GLU A 46 -10.07 -3.42 9.52
N ALA A 47 -9.69 -3.77 10.74
CA ALA A 47 -10.53 -3.60 11.92
C ALA A 47 -10.78 -2.11 12.21
N GLU A 48 -9.73 -1.29 12.18
CA GLU A 48 -9.82 0.16 12.40
C GLU A 48 -10.63 0.84 11.29
N ALA A 49 -10.44 0.46 10.02
CA ALA A 49 -11.23 1.00 8.91
C ALA A 49 -12.73 0.71 9.10
N ARG A 50 -13.08 -0.53 9.48
CA ARG A 50 -14.47 -0.89 9.79
C ARG A 50 -15.03 -0.12 11.00
N ALA A 51 -14.24 0.00 12.06
CA ALA A 51 -14.61 0.76 13.27
C ALA A 51 -14.79 2.27 12.98
N ALA A 52 -14.02 2.83 12.04
CA ALA A 52 -14.16 4.21 11.56
C ALA A 52 -15.39 4.44 10.65
N GLY A 53 -16.19 3.40 10.39
CA GLY A 53 -17.41 3.49 9.60
C GLY A 53 -17.22 3.31 8.09
N GLU A 54 -16.04 2.92 7.65
CA GLU A 54 -15.78 2.57 6.25
C GLU A 54 -16.45 1.23 5.91
N ARG A 55 -17.66 1.31 5.34
CA ARG A 55 -18.51 0.12 5.08
C ARG A 55 -18.08 -0.64 3.82
N ASP A 56 -17.66 0.07 2.79
CA ASP A 56 -17.32 -0.46 1.47
C ASP A 56 -15.80 -0.52 1.28
N ILE A 57 -15.10 -1.31 2.09
CA ILE A 57 -13.66 -1.54 1.93
C ILE A 57 -13.39 -2.82 1.14
N ARG A 58 -12.30 -2.81 0.40
CA ARG A 58 -11.73 -3.99 -0.25
C ARG A 58 -10.42 -4.34 0.42
N ILE A 59 -10.24 -5.62 0.71
CA ILE A 59 -9.02 -6.17 1.27
C ILE A 59 -8.30 -6.92 0.15
N LEU A 60 -7.15 -6.40 -0.23
CA LEU A 60 -6.31 -7.00 -1.27
C LEU A 60 -5.13 -7.68 -0.58
N ARG A 61 -4.77 -8.88 -1.05
CA ARG A 61 -3.66 -9.65 -0.51
C ARG A 61 -2.81 -10.20 -1.64
N TRP A 62 -1.50 -10.25 -1.39
CA TRP A 62 -0.56 -10.92 -2.27
C TRP A 62 0.44 -11.67 -1.41
N PRO A 63 0.45 -13.00 -1.46
CA PRO A 63 1.41 -13.80 -0.70
C PRO A 63 2.82 -13.65 -1.30
N LEU A 64 3.86 -13.69 -0.47
CA LEU A 64 5.23 -13.68 -0.96
C LEU A 64 5.60 -14.96 -1.71
N ALA A 65 4.88 -16.04 -1.49
CA ALA A 65 5.01 -17.26 -2.28
C ALA A 65 4.81 -17.03 -3.79
N ASP A 66 4.04 -15.98 -4.17
CA ASP A 66 3.79 -15.61 -5.56
C ASP A 66 4.69 -14.42 -6.01
N ASN A 67 5.82 -14.19 -5.32
CA ASN A 67 6.79 -13.15 -5.67
C ASN A 67 8.12 -13.79 -6.09
N ASP A 68 8.57 -13.50 -7.30
CA ASP A 68 9.74 -14.14 -7.91
C ASP A 68 11.05 -13.89 -7.14
N ARG A 69 11.20 -12.71 -6.51
CA ARG A 69 12.37 -12.42 -5.67
C ARG A 69 12.36 -13.26 -4.40
N ALA A 70 11.21 -13.42 -3.77
CA ALA A 70 11.05 -14.26 -2.59
C ALA A 70 11.32 -15.74 -2.92
N GLN A 71 10.87 -16.20 -4.09
CA GLN A 71 11.16 -17.55 -4.59
C GLN A 71 12.66 -17.74 -4.85
N ALA A 72 13.31 -16.78 -5.51
CA ALA A 72 14.75 -16.87 -5.80
C ALA A 72 15.60 -16.92 -4.51
N GLU A 73 15.16 -16.24 -3.47
CA GLU A 73 15.83 -16.24 -2.15
C GLU A 73 15.38 -17.39 -1.23
N ARG A 74 14.38 -18.19 -1.65
CA ARG A 74 13.77 -19.28 -0.85
C ARG A 74 13.20 -18.79 0.47
N ASP A 75 12.71 -17.55 0.50
CA ASP A 75 12.16 -16.88 1.66
C ASP A 75 10.79 -16.29 1.30
N THR A 76 9.81 -17.19 1.29
CA THR A 76 8.45 -16.95 0.78
C THR A 76 7.42 -16.71 1.88
N ALA A 77 7.86 -16.73 3.14
CA ALA A 77 6.96 -16.50 4.27
C ALA A 77 6.50 -15.04 4.30
N GLY A 78 5.16 -14.84 4.32
CA GLY A 78 4.58 -13.53 4.48
C GLY A 78 3.63 -13.11 3.37
N LEU A 79 3.18 -11.87 3.44
CA LEU A 79 2.21 -11.31 2.51
C LEU A 79 2.20 -9.77 2.54
N VAL A 80 1.69 -9.18 1.49
CA VAL A 80 1.24 -7.78 1.45
C VAL A 80 -0.28 -7.75 1.56
N LYS A 81 -0.81 -6.93 2.48
CA LYS A 81 -2.24 -6.70 2.70
C LYS A 81 -2.55 -5.22 2.53
N LEU A 82 -3.49 -4.88 1.65
CA LEU A 82 -3.95 -3.50 1.45
C LEU A 82 -5.41 -3.36 1.87
N VAL A 83 -5.71 -2.26 2.54
CA VAL A 83 -7.06 -1.83 2.87
C VAL A 83 -7.40 -0.65 1.98
N VAL A 84 -8.41 -0.81 1.13
CA VAL A 84 -8.73 0.15 0.07
C VAL A 84 -10.21 0.47 0.10
N SER A 85 -10.57 1.75 -0.04
CA SER A 85 -11.97 2.16 -0.18
C SER A 85 -12.53 1.74 -1.54
N ARG A 86 -13.86 1.71 -1.66
CA ARG A 86 -14.55 1.47 -2.94
C ARG A 86 -14.10 2.44 -4.06
N ARG A 87 -13.64 3.63 -3.72
CA ARG A 87 -13.19 4.65 -4.69
C ARG A 87 -11.70 4.55 -5.02
N GLY A 88 -11.01 3.51 -4.55
CA GLY A 88 -9.59 3.27 -4.80
C GLY A 88 -8.64 4.14 -3.94
N HIS A 89 -9.11 4.74 -2.84
CA HIS A 89 -8.23 5.38 -1.86
C HIS A 89 -7.58 4.32 -0.98
N ILE A 90 -6.28 4.42 -0.80
CA ILE A 90 -5.52 3.54 0.07
C ILE A 90 -5.74 4.00 1.50
N LEU A 91 -6.39 3.18 2.32
CA LEU A 91 -6.68 3.46 3.72
C LEU A 91 -5.58 2.94 4.63
N GLY A 92 -4.95 1.83 4.24
CA GLY A 92 -3.84 1.25 4.98
C GLY A 92 -3.12 0.16 4.20
N ALA A 93 -1.91 -0.14 4.64
CA ALA A 93 -1.08 -1.21 4.12
C ALA A 93 -0.34 -1.92 5.26
N GLY A 94 -0.37 -3.25 5.23
CA GLY A 94 0.40 -4.12 6.12
C GLY A 94 1.28 -5.05 5.30
N ILE A 95 2.52 -5.25 5.73
CA ILE A 95 3.51 -6.09 5.07
C ILE A 95 4.16 -6.98 6.11
N LEU A 96 4.05 -8.27 5.93
CA LEU A 96 4.83 -9.26 6.66
C LEU A 96 5.83 -9.84 5.67
N ALA A 97 7.10 -9.50 5.82
CA ALA A 97 8.15 -9.89 4.87
C ALA A 97 9.53 -9.59 5.44
N PRO A 98 10.60 -10.24 4.97
CA PRO A 98 11.95 -9.69 5.11
C PRO A 98 12.03 -8.30 4.49
N HIS A 99 12.66 -7.37 5.20
CA HIS A 99 12.79 -5.96 4.80
C HIS A 99 11.45 -5.22 4.62
N ALA A 100 10.41 -5.59 5.37
CA ALA A 100 9.11 -4.92 5.30
C ALA A 100 9.21 -3.42 5.67
N GLY A 101 10.15 -3.07 6.56
CA GLY A 101 10.45 -1.68 6.91
C GLY A 101 10.91 -0.83 5.73
N GLU A 102 11.68 -1.40 4.80
CA GLU A 102 12.09 -0.73 3.56
C GLU A 102 10.93 -0.64 2.55
N MET A 103 10.07 -1.65 2.52
CA MET A 103 8.94 -1.72 1.58
C MET A 103 7.80 -0.77 1.94
N ILE A 104 7.59 -0.47 3.23
CA ILE A 104 6.44 0.32 3.69
C ILE A 104 6.50 1.80 3.28
N GLY A 105 7.68 2.32 2.96
CA GLY A 105 7.90 3.73 2.59
C GLY A 105 7.04 4.20 1.41
N THR A 106 6.89 3.38 0.38
CA THR A 106 6.02 3.66 -0.77
C THR A 106 4.57 3.87 -0.35
N TRP A 107 4.06 3.03 0.54
CA TRP A 107 2.69 3.09 1.05
C TRP A 107 2.50 4.28 1.99
N THR A 108 3.51 4.59 2.80
CA THR A 108 3.53 5.80 3.64
C THR A 108 3.38 7.06 2.79
N LEU A 109 4.15 7.18 1.71
CA LEU A 109 4.04 8.29 0.78
C LEU A 109 2.65 8.32 0.13
N ALA A 110 2.18 7.19 -0.37
CA ALA A 110 0.88 7.09 -1.05
C ALA A 110 -0.29 7.53 -0.15
N ILE A 111 -0.33 7.09 1.12
CA ILE A 111 -1.37 7.47 2.08
C ILE A 111 -1.24 8.94 2.46
N SER A 112 -0.02 9.43 2.76
CA SER A 112 0.21 10.83 3.15
C SER A 112 -0.22 11.82 2.06
N GLN A 113 0.02 11.49 0.80
CA GLN A 113 -0.31 12.30 -0.37
C GLN A 113 -1.68 11.95 -0.99
N ARG A 114 -2.45 11.05 -0.38
CA ARG A 114 -3.76 10.59 -0.86
C ARG A 114 -3.72 10.07 -2.30
N ILE A 115 -2.61 9.43 -2.68
CA ILE A 115 -2.45 8.81 -3.99
C ILE A 115 -3.45 7.66 -4.12
N LYS A 116 -4.12 7.58 -5.26
CA LYS A 116 -5.05 6.47 -5.53
C LYS A 116 -4.30 5.20 -5.91
N LEU A 117 -4.91 4.06 -5.59
CA LEU A 117 -4.36 2.74 -5.85
C LEU A 117 -3.95 2.51 -7.30
N GLY A 118 -4.66 3.14 -8.27
CA GLY A 118 -4.34 3.05 -9.69
C GLY A 118 -2.92 3.50 -10.05
N ALA A 119 -2.40 4.52 -9.37
CA ALA A 119 -1.02 4.96 -9.57
C ALA A 119 -0.01 3.88 -9.14
N LEU A 120 -0.28 3.19 -8.01
CA LEU A 120 0.58 2.12 -7.51
C LEU A 120 0.48 0.85 -8.38
N ALA A 121 -0.72 0.51 -8.86
CA ALA A 121 -0.92 -0.59 -9.80
C ALA A 121 -0.22 -0.36 -11.15
N GLY A 122 -0.17 0.91 -11.60
CA GLY A 122 0.44 1.30 -12.87
C GLY A 122 1.92 1.65 -12.82
N MET A 123 2.53 1.76 -11.63
CA MET A 123 3.94 2.18 -11.53
C MET A 123 4.89 1.11 -12.07
N ILE A 124 6.03 1.54 -12.61
CA ILE A 124 7.12 0.66 -12.99
C ILE A 124 7.94 0.33 -11.72
N VAL A 125 8.04 -0.95 -11.41
CA VAL A 125 8.83 -1.46 -10.28
C VAL A 125 9.99 -2.29 -10.83
N PRO A 126 11.21 -2.14 -10.29
CA PRO A 126 12.33 -2.99 -10.68
C PRO A 126 12.03 -4.47 -10.48
N TYR A 127 12.47 -5.30 -11.41
CA TYR A 127 12.28 -6.75 -11.38
C TYR A 127 13.64 -7.48 -11.37
N PRO A 128 13.81 -8.56 -10.57
CA PRO A 128 12.87 -9.03 -9.53
C PRO A 128 13.09 -8.31 -8.19
N THR A 129 12.02 -7.85 -7.56
CA THR A 129 12.08 -7.24 -6.23
C THR A 129 10.90 -7.67 -5.35
N ARG A 130 11.07 -7.61 -4.02
CA ARG A 130 9.96 -7.85 -3.07
C ARG A 130 8.89 -6.75 -3.16
N ALA A 131 9.27 -5.52 -3.53
CA ALA A 131 8.36 -4.39 -3.72
C ALA A 131 7.29 -4.68 -4.79
N GLU A 132 7.56 -5.54 -5.77
CA GLU A 132 6.60 -5.97 -6.78
C GLU A 132 5.35 -6.63 -6.16
N ALA A 133 5.47 -7.30 -5.03
CA ALA A 133 4.33 -7.89 -4.31
C ALA A 133 3.26 -6.84 -3.99
N GLY A 134 3.66 -5.62 -3.61
CA GLY A 134 2.75 -4.51 -3.38
C GLY A 134 2.02 -4.05 -4.63
N LYS A 135 2.73 -3.90 -5.75
CA LYS A 135 2.14 -3.59 -7.06
C LYS A 135 1.15 -4.68 -7.49
N ARG A 136 1.51 -5.95 -7.34
CA ARG A 136 0.65 -7.10 -7.65
C ARG A 136 -0.63 -7.06 -6.80
N ALA A 137 -0.50 -6.85 -5.49
CA ALA A 137 -1.65 -6.67 -4.60
C ALA A 137 -2.56 -5.53 -5.09
N ALA A 138 -2.00 -4.37 -5.43
CA ALA A 138 -2.76 -3.24 -5.96
C ALA A 138 -3.49 -3.57 -7.28
N SER A 139 -2.86 -4.34 -8.15
CA SER A 139 -3.43 -4.73 -9.45
C SER A 139 -4.64 -5.66 -9.33
N THR A 140 -4.72 -6.47 -8.25
CA THR A 140 -5.87 -7.35 -8.02
C THR A 140 -7.20 -6.60 -7.87
N TYR A 141 -7.16 -5.33 -7.48
CA TYR A 141 -8.35 -4.47 -7.38
C TYR A 141 -9.10 -4.37 -8.71
N TYR A 142 -8.38 -4.39 -9.81
CA TYR A 142 -8.92 -4.18 -11.16
C TYR A 142 -9.28 -5.48 -11.87
N LEU A 143 -8.82 -6.65 -11.38
CA LEU A 143 -9.02 -7.94 -12.05
C LEU A 143 -10.49 -8.29 -12.24
N ALA A 144 -11.34 -8.07 -11.23
CA ALA A 144 -12.76 -8.36 -11.31
C ALA A 144 -13.46 -7.56 -12.42
N TRP A 145 -13.05 -6.32 -12.65
CA TRP A 145 -13.55 -5.48 -13.73
C TRP A 145 -12.96 -5.89 -15.08
N LEU A 146 -11.62 -6.07 -15.14
CA LEU A 146 -10.94 -6.43 -16.39
C LEU A 146 -11.40 -7.78 -16.96
N LEU A 147 -11.68 -8.75 -16.09
CA LEU A 147 -12.12 -10.09 -16.48
C LEU A 147 -13.65 -10.24 -16.53
N GLY A 148 -14.36 -9.15 -16.24
CA GLY A 148 -15.82 -9.12 -16.21
C GLY A 148 -16.46 -9.30 -17.60
N PRO A 149 -17.74 -9.72 -17.65
CA PRO A 149 -18.44 -9.98 -18.92
C PRO A 149 -18.57 -8.75 -19.81
N TRP A 150 -18.70 -7.57 -19.24
CA TRP A 150 -18.74 -6.31 -19.98
C TRP A 150 -17.42 -6.01 -20.69
N THR A 151 -16.29 -6.16 -20.02
CA THR A 151 -14.98 -5.95 -20.62
C THR A 151 -14.72 -6.94 -21.74
N LYS A 152 -15.09 -8.21 -21.54
CA LYS A 152 -14.99 -9.23 -22.60
C LYS A 152 -15.83 -8.86 -23.83
N ARG A 153 -17.04 -8.33 -23.66
CA ARG A 153 -17.89 -7.87 -24.78
C ARG A 153 -17.26 -6.68 -25.52
N ILE A 154 -16.75 -5.68 -24.77
CA ILE A 154 -16.09 -4.51 -25.37
C ILE A 154 -14.85 -4.93 -26.15
N VAL A 155 -13.97 -5.75 -25.57
CA VAL A 155 -12.76 -6.26 -26.23
C VAL A 155 -13.12 -7.08 -27.48
N GLY A 156 -14.13 -7.95 -27.39
CA GLY A 156 -14.61 -8.72 -28.55
C GLY A 156 -15.20 -7.85 -29.67
N TRP A 157 -15.75 -6.69 -29.35
CA TRP A 157 -16.20 -5.72 -30.34
C TRP A 157 -15.01 -4.98 -30.94
N LEU A 158 -14.08 -4.48 -30.13
CA LEU A 158 -12.88 -3.77 -30.58
C LEU A 158 -11.97 -4.64 -31.46
N ALA A 159 -11.87 -5.93 -31.15
CA ALA A 159 -11.09 -6.88 -31.95
C ALA A 159 -11.64 -7.13 -33.38
N ARG A 160 -12.85 -6.65 -33.68
CA ARG A 160 -13.47 -6.72 -35.02
C ARG A 160 -13.29 -5.43 -35.83
N LEU A 161 -12.72 -4.41 -35.21
CA LEU A 161 -12.40 -3.17 -35.91
C LEU A 161 -11.09 -3.39 -36.69
N PRO A 162 -10.97 -2.89 -37.94
CA PRO A 162 -9.78 -3.02 -38.75
C PRO A 162 -8.59 -2.28 -38.16
#